data_48e81d160293c536c4413bf5db18c977
#
_entry.id   48e81d160293c536c4413bf5db18c977
#
_cell.length_a   1.000
_cell.length_b   1.000
_cell.length_c   1.000
_cell.angle_alpha   90.00
_cell.angle_beta   90.00
_cell.angle_gamma   90.00
#
_symmetry.space_group_name_H-M   'P 1'
#
loop_
_entity.id
_entity.type
_entity.pdbx_description
1 polymer ?
#
loop_
_entity_poly.entity_id
_entity_poly.type
_entity_poly.pdbx_seq_one_letter_code
_entity_poly.pdbx_strand_id
1 'polypeptide(L)'
;AAKAEAEAKAKAEEARKILEAAKKAEEEALKAAEQADSIQIDLTQPAEEGKLPLAASYLEKYTKMEKSGKSLVDTFNAITVDQENRNVCMMGDHGFGLTSVGEDFARSFYDMGICKAKTIAKIKAQALNKVKLADAMSKLAGGCMVVENAGLIAPDKMTELMKLTAKDANDVVVILTGATESINRLFGATGDAKDKFTHQINMEGISTQDMLAIAKGYFKQQGFKTDDSVEGTVKNLLMAMESGNIDRMLKACDEAMLKCDDREKAKGSSRKYLLSEDFK
;
A
#
# COMPACT_ATOMS: atom_id res chain seq x y z
N ALA A 1 2.54 15.23 56.01
CA ALA A 1 2.60 16.29 54.97
C ALA A 1 3.94 16.20 54.20
N ALA A 2 5.11 16.32 54.83
CA ALA A 2 6.43 16.35 54.21
C ALA A 2 6.79 15.13 53.32
N LYS A 3 6.31 13.92 53.66
CA LYS A 3 6.58 12.70 52.89
C LYS A 3 5.77 12.64 51.59
N ALA A 4 4.55 13.15 51.59
CA ALA A 4 3.70 13.22 50.39
C ALA A 4 4.22 14.29 49.41
N GLU A 5 4.78 15.38 49.91
CA GLU A 5 5.37 16.45 49.12
C GLU A 5 6.68 16.01 48.45
N ALA A 6 7.50 15.19 49.11
CA ALA A 6 8.68 14.60 48.57
C ALA A 6 8.39 13.57 47.45
N GLU A 7 7.37 12.72 47.63
CA GLU A 7 6.89 11.78 46.60
C GLU A 7 6.29 12.50 45.37
N ALA A 8 5.57 13.59 45.58
CA ALA A 8 5.02 14.39 44.49
C ALA A 8 6.14 15.08 43.65
N LYS A 9 7.18 15.60 44.32
CA LYS A 9 8.35 16.18 43.65
C LYS A 9 9.14 15.13 42.85
N ALA A 10 9.34 13.93 43.42
CA ALA A 10 10.03 12.86 42.72
C ALA A 10 9.27 12.39 41.46
N LYS A 11 7.96 12.24 41.54
CA LYS A 11 7.11 11.90 40.38
C LYS A 11 7.09 13.01 39.31
N ALA A 12 7.09 14.27 39.74
CA ALA A 12 7.14 15.40 38.81
C ALA A 12 8.50 15.49 38.07
N GLU A 13 9.58 15.16 38.78
CA GLU A 13 10.92 15.15 38.16
C GLU A 13 11.10 13.96 37.18
N GLU A 14 10.56 12.80 37.52
CA GLU A 14 10.52 11.62 36.65
C GLU A 14 9.68 11.86 35.39
N ALA A 15 8.49 12.45 35.55
CA ALA A 15 7.64 12.85 34.42
C ALA A 15 8.32 13.87 33.50
N ARG A 16 9.09 14.81 34.07
CA ARG A 16 9.86 15.78 33.32
C ARG A 16 10.99 15.12 32.51
N LYS A 17 11.71 14.14 33.08
CA LYS A 17 12.75 13.38 32.37
C LYS A 17 12.18 12.54 31.22
N ILE A 18 11.01 11.93 31.44
CA ILE A 18 10.30 11.16 30.38
C ILE A 18 9.87 12.10 29.24
N LEU A 19 9.34 13.28 29.56
CA LEU A 19 8.92 14.27 28.55
C LEU A 19 10.12 14.82 27.76
N GLU A 20 11.25 15.03 28.41
CA GLU A 20 12.47 15.53 27.79
C GLU A 20 13.09 14.45 26.87
N ALA A 21 13.09 13.18 27.30
CA ALA A 21 13.50 12.05 26.48
C ALA A 21 12.59 11.83 25.25
N ALA A 22 11.27 12.00 25.42
CA ALA A 22 10.32 11.92 24.32
C ALA A 22 10.51 13.03 23.28
N LYS A 23 10.75 14.28 23.73
CA LYS A 23 11.05 15.40 22.82
C LYS A 23 12.35 15.21 22.06
N LYS A 24 13.38 14.66 22.71
CA LYS A 24 14.65 14.36 22.06
C LYS A 24 14.51 13.26 21.02
N ALA A 25 13.74 12.21 21.32
CA ALA A 25 13.44 11.14 20.37
C ALA A 25 12.63 11.65 19.16
N GLU A 26 11.70 12.56 19.38
CA GLU A 26 10.92 13.20 18.32
C GLU A 26 11.81 14.09 17.42
N GLU A 27 12.72 14.85 18.01
CA GLU A 27 13.69 15.68 17.28
C GLU A 27 14.71 14.84 16.50
N GLU A 28 15.18 13.72 17.05
CA GLU A 28 16.05 12.77 16.36
C GLU A 28 15.31 12.05 15.21
N ALA A 29 14.02 11.70 15.40
CA ALA A 29 13.20 11.14 14.35
C ALA A 29 12.92 12.13 13.22
N LEU A 30 12.71 13.42 13.55
CA LEU A 30 12.54 14.49 12.57
C LEU A 30 13.83 14.72 11.76
N LYS A 31 14.99 14.74 12.42
CA LYS A 31 16.29 14.86 11.76
C LYS A 31 16.62 13.64 10.88
N ALA A 32 16.23 12.44 11.32
CA ALA A 32 16.38 11.23 10.52
C ALA A 32 15.46 11.25 9.28
N ALA A 33 14.25 11.80 9.42
CA ALA A 33 13.34 11.99 8.30
C ALA A 33 13.86 13.06 7.31
N GLU A 34 14.41 14.18 7.79
CA GLU A 34 15.04 15.19 6.96
C GLU A 34 16.32 14.68 6.26
N GLN A 35 17.09 13.79 6.89
CA GLN A 35 18.25 13.16 6.26
C GLN A 35 17.85 12.07 5.23
N ALA A 36 16.72 11.40 5.43
CA ALA A 36 16.17 10.47 4.44
C ALA A 36 15.65 11.20 3.18
N ASP A 37 15.10 12.41 3.34
CA ASP A 37 14.70 13.28 2.23
C ASP A 37 15.89 13.85 1.43
N SER A 38 17.12 13.78 1.97
CA SER A 38 18.32 14.31 1.29
C SER A 38 19.00 13.31 0.34
N ILE A 39 18.52 12.07 0.23
CA ILE A 39 18.94 11.17 -0.86
C ILE A 39 18.19 11.64 -2.11
N GLN A 40 18.79 12.53 -2.89
CA GLN A 40 18.36 12.80 -4.26
C GLN A 40 18.57 11.53 -5.08
N ILE A 41 17.55 10.65 -5.06
CA ILE A 41 17.46 9.58 -6.05
C ILE A 41 17.21 10.29 -7.37
N ASP A 42 18.13 10.13 -8.32
CA ASP A 42 17.95 10.62 -9.68
C ASP A 42 16.77 9.86 -10.31
N LEU A 43 15.57 10.44 -10.17
CA LEU A 43 14.31 9.87 -10.66
C LEU A 43 14.23 9.90 -12.20
N THR A 44 15.25 10.50 -12.87
CA THR A 44 15.30 10.62 -14.34
C THR A 44 15.94 9.41 -15.01
N GLN A 45 16.55 8.49 -14.26
CA GLN A 45 17.07 7.27 -14.87
C GLN A 45 15.90 6.33 -15.22
N PRO A 46 15.75 5.98 -16.51
CA PRO A 46 14.74 5.02 -16.92
C PRO A 46 14.99 3.69 -16.20
N ALA A 47 13.92 3.09 -15.66
CA ALA A 47 14.00 1.76 -15.09
C ALA A 47 14.56 0.80 -16.16
N GLU A 48 15.46 -0.12 -15.76
CA GLU A 48 15.88 -1.20 -16.64
C GLU A 48 14.65 -1.98 -17.13
N GLU A 49 14.66 -2.37 -18.39
CA GLU A 49 13.52 -3.08 -18.98
C GLU A 49 13.11 -4.28 -18.11
N GLY A 50 11.85 -4.32 -17.73
CA GLY A 50 11.29 -5.37 -16.86
C GLY A 50 11.59 -5.23 -15.37
N LYS A 51 12.21 -4.14 -14.89
CA LYS A 51 12.42 -3.86 -13.47
C LYS A 51 11.64 -2.62 -13.02
N LEU A 52 11.30 -2.60 -11.74
CA LEU A 52 10.71 -1.42 -11.09
C LEU A 52 11.81 -0.42 -10.71
N PRO A 53 11.50 0.90 -10.73
CA PRO A 53 12.36 1.90 -10.11
C PRO A 53 12.55 1.64 -8.61
N LEU A 54 13.68 2.06 -8.05
CA LEU A 54 13.96 1.86 -6.61
C LEU A 54 12.90 2.48 -5.70
N ALA A 55 12.34 3.61 -6.09
CA ALA A 55 11.26 4.30 -5.37
C ALA A 55 9.93 3.52 -5.38
N ALA A 56 9.74 2.56 -6.29
CA ALA A 56 8.57 1.69 -6.35
C ALA A 56 8.71 0.41 -5.49
N SER A 57 9.52 0.43 -4.44
CA SER A 57 9.83 -0.72 -3.59
C SER A 57 8.60 -1.43 -3.00
N TYR A 58 7.49 -0.70 -2.74
CA TYR A 58 6.23 -1.28 -2.28
C TYR A 58 5.66 -2.33 -3.23
N LEU A 59 5.94 -2.23 -4.53
CA LEU A 59 5.45 -3.12 -5.57
C LEU A 59 6.35 -4.34 -5.81
N GLU A 60 7.59 -4.35 -5.28
CA GLU A 60 8.56 -5.43 -5.53
C GLU A 60 8.00 -6.81 -5.18
N LYS A 61 7.22 -6.92 -4.10
CA LYS A 61 6.61 -8.20 -3.68
C LYS A 61 5.64 -8.81 -4.70
N TYR A 62 5.06 -8.00 -5.59
CA TYR A 62 4.10 -8.46 -6.61
C TYR A 62 4.77 -8.84 -7.94
N THR A 63 6.03 -8.46 -8.15
CA THR A 63 6.73 -8.66 -9.44
C THR A 63 6.94 -10.13 -9.81
N LYS A 64 6.89 -11.03 -8.82
CA LYS A 64 7.09 -12.47 -8.98
C LYS A 64 5.81 -13.25 -9.26
N MET A 65 4.66 -12.59 -9.35
CA MET A 65 3.42 -13.25 -9.77
C MET A 65 3.55 -13.73 -11.21
N GLU A 66 3.14 -14.97 -11.47
CA GLU A 66 3.35 -15.64 -12.75
C GLU A 66 2.66 -14.91 -13.92
N LYS A 67 1.38 -14.56 -13.74
CA LYS A 67 0.58 -13.95 -14.80
C LYS A 67 0.61 -12.42 -14.77
N SER A 68 0.47 -11.85 -13.60
CA SER A 68 0.22 -10.41 -13.42
C SER A 68 1.46 -9.60 -13.12
N GLY A 69 2.56 -10.23 -12.65
CA GLY A 69 3.76 -9.53 -12.21
C GLY A 69 4.38 -8.67 -13.30
N LYS A 70 4.53 -9.22 -14.50
CA LYS A 70 5.07 -8.47 -15.66
C LYS A 70 4.16 -7.30 -16.06
N SER A 71 2.84 -7.56 -16.18
CA SER A 71 1.86 -6.51 -16.53
C SER A 71 1.83 -5.38 -15.51
N LEU A 72 1.99 -5.71 -14.22
CA LEU A 72 2.07 -4.72 -13.15
C LEU A 72 3.31 -3.82 -13.32
N VAL A 73 4.49 -4.41 -13.58
CA VAL A 73 5.75 -3.69 -13.80
C VAL A 73 5.65 -2.81 -15.05
N ASP A 74 5.21 -3.38 -16.17
CA ASP A 74 5.10 -2.67 -17.44
C ASP A 74 4.12 -1.48 -17.33
N THR A 75 2.96 -1.69 -16.68
CA THR A 75 1.99 -0.62 -16.44
C THR A 75 2.56 0.49 -15.56
N PHE A 76 3.23 0.14 -14.47
CA PHE A 76 3.84 1.13 -13.58
C PHE A 76 4.89 1.96 -14.33
N ASN A 77 5.78 1.31 -15.08
CA ASN A 77 6.81 1.98 -15.84
C ASN A 77 6.23 2.86 -16.96
N ALA A 78 5.16 2.42 -17.64
CA ALA A 78 4.48 3.24 -18.65
C ALA A 78 3.94 4.55 -18.05
N ILE A 79 3.36 4.51 -16.85
CA ILE A 79 2.86 5.71 -16.17
C ILE A 79 3.99 6.65 -15.76
N THR A 80 5.17 6.14 -15.39
CA THR A 80 6.32 6.99 -15.06
C THR A 80 6.81 7.80 -16.25
N VAL A 81 6.63 7.29 -17.45
CA VAL A 81 7.01 7.95 -18.72
C VAL A 81 5.90 8.87 -19.22
N ASP A 82 4.65 8.40 -19.25
CA ASP A 82 3.47 9.17 -19.66
C ASP A 82 2.61 9.55 -18.45
N GLN A 83 2.92 10.69 -17.86
CA GLN A 83 2.18 11.21 -16.71
C GLN A 83 0.86 11.92 -17.09
N GLU A 84 0.46 11.93 -18.35
CA GLU A 84 -0.86 12.45 -18.74
C GLU A 84 -1.97 11.46 -18.37
N ASN A 85 -1.70 10.16 -18.52
CA ASN A 85 -2.64 9.08 -18.23
C ASN A 85 -2.19 8.30 -16.99
N ARG A 86 -2.49 8.81 -15.80
CA ARG A 86 -2.01 8.24 -14.53
C ARG A 86 -3.00 7.33 -13.81
N ASN A 87 -4.24 7.29 -14.29
CA ASN A 87 -5.28 6.48 -13.67
C ASN A 87 -5.08 4.99 -13.97
N VAL A 88 -5.31 4.15 -12.97
CA VAL A 88 -5.11 2.70 -13.07
C VAL A 88 -6.41 1.97 -12.73
N CYS A 89 -6.71 0.92 -13.48
CA CYS A 89 -7.77 -0.01 -13.17
C CYS A 89 -7.19 -1.40 -12.89
N MET A 90 -7.35 -1.89 -11.67
CA MET A 90 -6.95 -3.23 -11.27
C MET A 90 -8.18 -4.12 -11.19
N MET A 91 -8.23 -5.10 -12.07
CA MET A 91 -9.33 -6.05 -12.20
C MET A 91 -8.87 -7.44 -11.76
N GLY A 92 -9.74 -8.16 -11.08
CA GLY A 92 -9.42 -9.52 -10.63
C GLY A 92 -10.62 -10.18 -9.98
N ASP A 93 -10.37 -11.35 -9.38
CA ASP A 93 -11.40 -12.10 -8.71
C ASP A 93 -11.89 -11.39 -7.44
N HIS A 94 -13.16 -11.58 -7.10
CA HIS A 94 -13.75 -10.97 -5.92
C HIS A 94 -13.07 -11.48 -4.64
N GLY A 95 -12.66 -10.56 -3.77
CA GLY A 95 -12.12 -10.91 -2.45
C GLY A 95 -10.60 -11.09 -2.40
N PHE A 96 -9.87 -10.92 -3.52
CA PHE A 96 -8.40 -11.09 -3.54
C PHE A 96 -7.60 -9.99 -2.85
N GLY A 97 -8.23 -8.91 -2.37
CA GLY A 97 -7.50 -7.83 -1.69
C GLY A 97 -6.75 -6.90 -2.66
N LEU A 98 -7.29 -6.67 -3.85
CA LEU A 98 -6.69 -5.78 -4.85
C LEU A 98 -6.53 -4.34 -4.34
N THR A 99 -7.27 -3.98 -3.31
CA THR A 99 -7.18 -2.66 -2.67
C THR A 99 -5.81 -2.42 -2.06
N SER A 100 -5.19 -3.41 -1.42
CA SER A 100 -3.83 -3.30 -0.89
C SER A 100 -2.80 -3.10 -2.00
N VAL A 101 -2.96 -3.78 -3.14
CA VAL A 101 -2.11 -3.54 -4.31
C VAL A 101 -2.27 -2.10 -4.80
N GLY A 102 -3.51 -1.60 -4.85
CA GLY A 102 -3.80 -0.22 -5.21
C GLY A 102 -3.20 0.80 -4.24
N GLU A 103 -3.21 0.52 -2.94
CA GLU A 103 -2.55 1.37 -1.94
C GLU A 103 -1.03 1.40 -2.13
N ASP A 104 -0.41 0.27 -2.44
CA ASP A 104 1.03 0.20 -2.71
C ASP A 104 1.41 0.92 -4.01
N PHE A 105 0.53 0.90 -5.03
CA PHE A 105 0.67 1.76 -6.20
C PHE A 105 0.62 3.25 -5.83
N ALA A 106 -0.37 3.64 -5.02
CA ALA A 106 -0.51 5.03 -4.60
C ALA A 106 0.69 5.53 -3.80
N ARG A 107 1.26 4.70 -2.92
CA ARG A 107 2.51 5.01 -2.18
C ARG A 107 3.69 5.19 -3.14
N SER A 108 3.85 4.23 -4.08
CA SER A 108 4.90 4.30 -5.08
C SER A 108 4.74 5.51 -6.01
N PHE A 109 3.52 5.92 -6.32
CA PHE A 109 3.26 7.13 -7.10
C PHE A 109 3.69 8.40 -6.36
N TYR A 110 3.50 8.46 -5.04
CA TYR A 110 4.01 9.57 -4.26
C TYR A 110 5.55 9.58 -4.24
N ASP A 111 6.19 8.44 -3.96
CA ASP A 111 7.65 8.32 -3.90
C ASP A 111 8.33 8.62 -5.26
N MET A 112 7.62 8.37 -6.37
CA MET A 112 8.05 8.73 -7.73
C MET A 112 7.70 10.17 -8.16
N GLY A 113 7.04 10.95 -7.29
CA GLY A 113 6.59 12.31 -7.62
C GLY A 113 5.44 12.38 -8.64
N ILE A 114 4.80 11.25 -8.95
CA ILE A 114 3.60 11.19 -9.82
C ILE A 114 2.41 11.83 -9.09
N CYS A 115 2.25 11.56 -7.79
CA CYS A 115 1.37 12.29 -6.90
C CYS A 115 2.19 13.34 -6.14
N LYS A 116 1.71 14.59 -6.10
CA LYS A 116 2.37 15.71 -5.42
C LYS A 116 2.13 15.70 -3.91
N ALA A 117 1.00 15.14 -3.47
CA ALA A 117 0.62 15.03 -2.07
C ALA A 117 0.67 13.57 -1.61
N LYS A 118 1.17 13.35 -0.38
CA LYS A 118 1.24 12.01 0.26
C LYS A 118 -0.14 11.45 0.63
N THR A 119 -1.20 12.24 0.45
CA THR A 119 -2.55 11.88 0.87
C THR A 119 -3.11 10.78 -0.02
N ILE A 120 -3.43 9.65 0.58
CA ILE A 120 -4.11 8.52 -0.06
C ILE A 120 -5.47 8.35 0.59
N ALA A 121 -6.55 8.48 -0.19
CA ALA A 121 -7.89 8.17 0.25
C ALA A 121 -8.29 6.78 -0.23
N LYS A 122 -8.78 5.94 0.70
CA LYS A 122 -9.40 4.66 0.39
C LYS A 122 -10.89 4.75 0.63
N ILE A 123 -11.71 4.39 -0.37
CA ILE A 123 -13.16 4.48 -0.29
C ILE A 123 -13.83 3.32 -1.02
N LYS A 124 -14.90 2.78 -0.44
CA LYS A 124 -15.77 1.82 -1.14
C LYS A 124 -16.70 2.55 -2.09
N ALA A 125 -16.97 1.97 -3.26
CA ALA A 125 -17.85 2.55 -4.27
C ALA A 125 -19.22 2.96 -3.71
N GLN A 126 -19.83 2.15 -2.83
CA GLN A 126 -21.11 2.46 -2.21
C GLN A 126 -21.06 3.72 -1.31
N ALA A 127 -19.93 3.96 -0.65
CA ALA A 127 -19.71 5.17 0.12
C ALA A 127 -19.44 6.36 -0.79
N LEU A 128 -18.65 6.17 -1.86
CA LEU A 128 -18.37 7.17 -2.88
C LEU A 128 -19.66 7.74 -3.51
N ASN A 129 -20.63 6.86 -3.80
CA ASN A 129 -21.92 7.25 -4.37
C ASN A 129 -22.72 8.22 -3.48
N LYS A 130 -22.42 8.28 -2.16
CA LYS A 130 -23.12 9.12 -1.18
C LYS A 130 -22.34 10.38 -0.81
N VAL A 131 -21.08 10.48 -1.20
CA VAL A 131 -20.20 11.62 -0.84
C VAL A 131 -20.42 12.79 -1.79
N LYS A 132 -20.32 14.02 -1.28
CA LYS A 132 -20.13 15.22 -2.09
C LYS A 132 -18.71 15.24 -2.62
N LEU A 133 -18.52 14.83 -3.87
CA LEU A 133 -17.20 14.63 -4.47
C LEU A 133 -16.37 15.91 -4.50
N ALA A 134 -16.97 17.07 -4.78
CA ALA A 134 -16.25 18.34 -4.85
C ALA A 134 -15.46 18.64 -3.55
N ASP A 135 -16.12 18.48 -2.38
CA ASP A 135 -15.49 18.71 -1.08
C ASP A 135 -14.39 17.69 -0.77
N ALA A 136 -14.59 16.44 -1.19
CA ALA A 136 -13.61 15.37 -0.98
C ALA A 136 -12.38 15.55 -1.87
N MET A 137 -12.56 15.90 -3.14
CA MET A 137 -11.48 16.10 -4.11
C MET A 137 -10.61 17.30 -3.75
N SER A 138 -11.18 18.41 -3.28
CA SER A 138 -10.41 19.56 -2.82
C SER A 138 -9.44 19.20 -1.66
N LYS A 139 -9.89 18.32 -0.76
CA LYS A 139 -9.03 17.86 0.37
C LYS A 139 -7.96 16.86 -0.07
N LEU A 140 -8.16 16.21 -1.21
CA LEU A 140 -7.26 15.19 -1.75
C LEU A 140 -6.37 15.76 -2.87
N ALA A 141 -6.43 17.04 -3.15
CA ALA A 141 -5.73 17.66 -4.26
C ALA A 141 -4.24 17.26 -4.34
N GLY A 142 -3.81 16.84 -5.52
CA GLY A 142 -2.46 16.32 -5.79
C GLY A 142 -2.17 14.91 -5.25
N GLY A 143 -3.14 14.29 -4.58
CA GLY A 143 -3.00 12.96 -3.97
C GLY A 143 -3.54 11.82 -4.83
N CYS A 144 -3.85 10.70 -4.19
CA CYS A 144 -4.37 9.50 -4.83
C CYS A 144 -5.65 8.99 -4.15
N MET A 145 -6.60 8.51 -4.96
CA MET A 145 -7.81 7.85 -4.47
C MET A 145 -7.84 6.39 -4.93
N VAL A 146 -7.94 5.47 -3.98
CA VAL A 146 -8.16 4.04 -4.24
C VAL A 146 -9.64 3.72 -3.99
N VAL A 147 -10.35 3.29 -5.04
CA VAL A 147 -11.78 2.95 -4.96
C VAL A 147 -11.96 1.45 -4.98
N GLU A 148 -12.46 0.91 -3.87
CA GLU A 148 -12.76 -0.51 -3.70
C GLU A 148 -14.14 -0.86 -4.27
N ASN A 149 -14.24 -2.02 -4.93
CA ASN A 149 -15.46 -2.48 -5.59
C ASN A 149 -15.99 -1.48 -6.62
N ALA A 150 -15.09 -0.91 -7.42
CA ALA A 150 -15.37 0.22 -8.32
C ALA A 150 -16.49 -0.05 -9.32
N GLY A 151 -16.75 -1.30 -9.69
CA GLY A 151 -17.89 -1.67 -10.53
C GLY A 151 -19.29 -1.31 -9.97
N LEU A 152 -19.35 -0.89 -8.69
CA LEU A 152 -20.57 -0.43 -8.01
C LEU A 152 -20.67 1.11 -7.95
N ILE A 153 -19.78 1.83 -8.60
CA ILE A 153 -19.90 3.29 -8.76
C ILE A 153 -21.12 3.57 -9.68
N ALA A 154 -21.97 4.50 -9.29
CA ALA A 154 -23.05 4.96 -10.14
C ALA A 154 -22.48 5.71 -11.37
N PRO A 155 -23.03 5.53 -12.59
CA PRO A 155 -22.45 6.11 -13.81
C PRO A 155 -22.32 7.63 -13.77
N ASP A 156 -23.29 8.33 -13.18
CA ASP A 156 -23.27 9.77 -12.98
C ASP A 156 -22.14 10.20 -12.02
N LYS A 157 -21.91 9.42 -10.94
CA LYS A 157 -20.81 9.62 -10.00
C LYS A 157 -19.46 9.36 -10.63
N MET A 158 -19.34 8.37 -11.51
CA MET A 158 -18.13 8.12 -12.26
C MET A 158 -17.78 9.30 -13.17
N THR A 159 -18.76 9.84 -13.87
CA THR A 159 -18.60 11.03 -14.72
C THR A 159 -18.19 12.26 -13.90
N GLU A 160 -18.81 12.48 -12.73
CA GLU A 160 -18.46 13.56 -11.81
C GLU A 160 -17.03 13.39 -11.29
N LEU A 161 -16.64 12.17 -10.89
CA LEU A 161 -15.31 11.83 -10.41
C LEU A 161 -14.24 12.19 -11.45
N MET A 162 -14.43 11.79 -12.71
CA MET A 162 -13.45 12.05 -13.77
C MET A 162 -13.24 13.53 -14.05
N LYS A 163 -14.29 14.34 -13.94
CA LYS A 163 -14.18 15.80 -14.09
C LYS A 163 -13.40 16.43 -12.93
N LEU A 164 -13.67 15.99 -11.70
CA LEU A 164 -13.07 16.57 -10.50
C LEU A 164 -11.62 16.13 -10.25
N THR A 165 -11.21 15.00 -10.81
CA THR A 165 -9.85 14.45 -10.63
C THR A 165 -8.87 14.89 -11.72
N ALA A 166 -9.34 15.55 -12.76
CA ALA A 166 -8.51 16.04 -13.85
C ALA A 166 -7.38 16.97 -13.37
N LYS A 167 -6.27 17.03 -14.11
CA LYS A 167 -5.07 17.81 -13.76
C LYS A 167 -5.36 19.31 -13.56
N ASP A 168 -6.24 19.84 -14.38
CA ASP A 168 -6.67 21.24 -14.34
C ASP A 168 -7.71 21.54 -13.24
N ALA A 169 -8.21 20.50 -12.56
CA ALA A 169 -9.11 20.62 -11.42
C ALA A 169 -8.38 20.38 -10.10
N ASN A 170 -8.34 19.13 -9.61
CA ASN A 170 -7.71 18.79 -8.33
C ASN A 170 -6.45 17.95 -8.48
N ASP A 171 -6.09 17.54 -9.68
CA ASP A 171 -4.88 16.73 -9.97
C ASP A 171 -4.81 15.43 -9.14
N VAL A 172 -5.92 14.73 -8.98
CA VAL A 172 -6.02 13.50 -8.19
C VAL A 172 -5.87 12.28 -9.09
N VAL A 173 -4.96 11.37 -8.75
CA VAL A 173 -4.84 10.07 -9.41
C VAL A 173 -5.88 9.11 -8.85
N VAL A 174 -6.58 8.40 -9.73
CA VAL A 174 -7.60 7.42 -9.35
C VAL A 174 -7.13 6.00 -9.67
N ILE A 175 -7.21 5.14 -8.67
CA ILE A 175 -6.98 3.70 -8.81
C ILE A 175 -8.31 2.99 -8.53
N LEU A 176 -8.86 2.33 -9.54
CA LEU A 176 -10.06 1.51 -9.41
C LEU A 176 -9.66 0.07 -9.12
N THR A 177 -10.31 -0.56 -8.14
CA THR A 177 -10.13 -1.99 -7.87
C THR A 177 -11.47 -2.70 -7.81
N GLY A 178 -11.57 -3.90 -8.40
CA GLY A 178 -12.81 -4.66 -8.35
C GLY A 178 -12.86 -5.84 -9.33
N ALA A 179 -13.99 -6.54 -9.33
CA ALA A 179 -14.21 -7.67 -10.22
C ALA A 179 -14.32 -7.23 -11.69
N THR A 180 -13.65 -7.97 -12.56
CA THR A 180 -13.54 -7.66 -13.99
C THR A 180 -14.89 -7.41 -14.66
N GLU A 181 -15.86 -8.27 -14.44
CA GLU A 181 -17.19 -8.13 -15.06
C GLU A 181 -17.91 -6.87 -14.61
N SER A 182 -17.81 -6.50 -13.33
CA SER A 182 -18.50 -5.34 -12.78
C SER A 182 -17.87 -4.03 -13.25
N ILE A 183 -16.53 -3.98 -13.36
CA ILE A 183 -15.80 -2.83 -13.92
C ILE A 183 -16.11 -2.67 -15.41
N ASN A 184 -16.12 -3.75 -16.19
CA ASN A 184 -16.47 -3.70 -17.60
C ASN A 184 -17.91 -3.20 -17.82
N ARG A 185 -18.86 -3.56 -16.97
CA ARG A 185 -20.23 -3.00 -17.00
C ARG A 185 -20.23 -1.51 -16.69
N LEU A 186 -19.47 -1.05 -15.70
CA LEU A 186 -19.34 0.37 -15.38
C LEU A 186 -18.80 1.15 -16.59
N PHE A 187 -17.71 0.69 -17.20
CA PHE A 187 -17.13 1.33 -18.38
C PHE A 187 -18.08 1.33 -19.58
N GLY A 188 -18.86 0.26 -19.78
CA GLY A 188 -19.91 0.22 -20.80
C GLY A 188 -21.05 1.22 -20.56
N ALA A 189 -21.33 1.56 -19.30
CA ALA A 189 -22.38 2.50 -18.93
C ALA A 189 -21.93 3.97 -18.88
N THR A 190 -20.62 4.23 -18.87
CA THR A 190 -20.03 5.56 -18.62
C THR A 190 -19.26 6.15 -19.81
N GLY A 191 -19.33 5.51 -21.00
CA GLY A 191 -18.71 6.00 -22.24
C GLY A 191 -17.24 6.35 -22.10
N ASP A 192 -16.92 7.60 -21.85
CA ASP A 192 -15.55 8.14 -21.83
C ASP A 192 -14.69 7.67 -20.64
N ALA A 193 -15.27 6.99 -19.65
CA ALA A 193 -14.52 6.58 -18.45
C ALA A 193 -13.41 5.59 -18.81
N LYS A 194 -13.65 4.69 -19.76
CA LYS A 194 -12.63 3.72 -20.21
C LYS A 194 -11.39 4.42 -20.76
N ASP A 195 -11.55 5.52 -21.47
CA ASP A 195 -10.46 6.28 -22.08
C ASP A 195 -9.59 7.01 -21.05
N LYS A 196 -10.11 7.20 -19.82
CA LYS A 196 -9.37 7.75 -18.68
C LYS A 196 -8.63 6.68 -17.87
N PHE A 197 -8.89 5.40 -18.13
CA PHE A 197 -8.27 4.25 -17.49
C PHE A 197 -7.60 3.36 -18.53
N THR A 198 -6.67 3.93 -19.29
CA THR A 198 -5.89 3.20 -20.33
C THR A 198 -4.99 2.13 -19.72
N HIS A 199 -4.55 2.35 -18.47
CA HIS A 199 -3.73 1.42 -17.71
C HIS A 199 -4.62 0.43 -16.95
N GLN A 200 -4.65 -0.81 -17.44
CA GLN A 200 -5.46 -1.88 -16.87
C GLN A 200 -4.56 -3.06 -16.51
N ILE A 201 -4.68 -3.54 -15.26
CA ILE A 201 -3.94 -4.71 -14.76
C ILE A 201 -4.95 -5.79 -14.43
N ASN A 202 -4.84 -6.92 -15.11
CA ASN A 202 -5.66 -8.10 -14.79
C ASN A 202 -4.91 -8.96 -13.76
N MET A 203 -5.54 -9.18 -12.61
CA MET A 203 -5.04 -9.97 -11.49
C MET A 203 -5.94 -11.19 -11.22
N GLU A 204 -6.59 -11.71 -12.22
CA GLU A 204 -7.39 -12.95 -12.11
C GLU A 204 -6.50 -14.18 -11.97
N GLY A 205 -7.02 -15.16 -11.26
CA GLY A 205 -6.38 -16.49 -11.11
C GLY A 205 -5.06 -16.42 -10.34
N ILE A 206 -4.95 -15.57 -9.32
CA ILE A 206 -3.80 -15.56 -8.40
C ILE A 206 -3.72 -16.92 -7.71
N SER A 207 -2.61 -17.62 -7.93
CA SER A 207 -2.37 -18.96 -7.42
C SER A 207 -1.83 -18.94 -5.98
N THR A 208 -1.86 -20.09 -5.30
CA THR A 208 -1.16 -20.25 -4.00
C THR A 208 0.33 -19.96 -4.14
N GLN A 209 0.93 -20.27 -5.30
CA GLN A 209 2.33 -20.00 -5.57
C GLN A 209 2.61 -18.48 -5.69
N ASP A 210 1.71 -17.74 -6.35
CA ASP A 210 1.78 -16.27 -6.40
C ASP A 210 1.68 -15.67 -5.00
N MET A 211 0.72 -16.15 -4.18
CA MET A 211 0.55 -15.70 -2.80
C MET A 211 1.80 -15.96 -1.96
N LEU A 212 2.43 -17.12 -2.14
CA LEU A 212 3.69 -17.45 -1.47
C LEU A 212 4.84 -16.51 -1.93
N ALA A 213 4.89 -16.21 -3.22
CA ALA A 213 5.88 -15.28 -3.76
C ALA A 213 5.70 -13.86 -3.19
N ILE A 214 4.45 -13.39 -3.05
CA ILE A 214 4.11 -12.11 -2.41
C ILE A 214 4.55 -12.12 -0.95
N ALA A 215 4.23 -13.16 -0.17
CA ALA A 215 4.61 -13.28 1.23
C ALA A 215 6.14 -13.22 1.42
N LYS A 216 6.89 -13.97 0.61
CA LYS A 216 8.37 -13.95 0.60
C LYS A 216 8.92 -12.56 0.27
N GLY A 217 8.37 -11.92 -0.75
CA GLY A 217 8.72 -10.56 -1.13
C GLY A 217 8.44 -9.57 -0.01
N TYR A 218 7.32 -9.72 0.69
CA TYR A 218 6.93 -8.89 1.81
C TYR A 218 7.88 -9.04 3.01
N PHE A 219 8.22 -10.27 3.41
CA PHE A 219 9.22 -10.49 4.46
C PHE A 219 10.56 -9.84 4.13
N LYS A 220 11.04 -10.02 2.89
CA LYS A 220 12.28 -9.39 2.41
C LYS A 220 12.20 -7.87 2.49
N GLN A 221 11.08 -7.27 2.07
CA GLN A 221 10.84 -5.82 2.13
C GLN A 221 10.90 -5.28 3.56
N GLN A 222 10.38 -6.04 4.54
CA GLN A 222 10.42 -5.71 5.98
C GLN A 222 11.75 -6.08 6.65
N GLY A 223 12.72 -6.60 5.87
CA GLY A 223 14.05 -6.99 6.34
C GLY A 223 14.11 -8.32 7.09
N PHE A 224 13.04 -9.14 7.04
CA PHE A 224 13.02 -10.47 7.64
C PHE A 224 13.59 -11.52 6.69
N LYS A 225 14.33 -12.48 7.28
CA LYS A 225 14.82 -13.68 6.61
C LYS A 225 13.94 -14.87 6.98
N THR A 226 13.83 -15.82 6.06
CA THR A 226 13.08 -17.06 6.23
C THR A 226 13.91 -18.26 5.78
N ASP A 227 13.56 -19.45 6.25
CA ASP A 227 14.05 -20.73 5.73
C ASP A 227 12.94 -21.53 5.04
N ASP A 228 13.28 -22.71 4.54
CA ASP A 228 12.34 -23.58 3.84
C ASP A 228 11.19 -24.09 4.73
N SER A 229 11.41 -24.16 6.06
CA SER A 229 10.37 -24.59 7.00
C SER A 229 9.26 -23.56 7.13
N VAL A 230 9.61 -22.27 7.06
CA VAL A 230 8.66 -21.16 7.02
C VAL A 230 7.86 -21.18 5.73
N GLU A 231 8.51 -21.48 4.60
CA GLU A 231 7.82 -21.60 3.31
C GLU A 231 6.71 -22.66 3.36
N GLY A 232 7.02 -23.84 3.89
CA GLY A 232 6.03 -24.90 4.09
C GLY A 232 4.86 -24.47 4.99
N THR A 233 5.17 -23.75 6.07
CA THR A 233 4.17 -23.24 7.01
C THR A 233 3.24 -22.20 6.35
N VAL A 234 3.82 -21.23 5.63
CA VAL A 234 3.06 -20.21 4.89
C VAL A 234 2.19 -20.86 3.81
N LYS A 235 2.72 -21.85 3.07
CA LYS A 235 1.95 -22.57 2.08
C LYS A 235 0.76 -23.30 2.69
N ASN A 236 0.92 -23.97 3.84
CA ASN A 236 -0.17 -24.63 4.54
C ASN A 236 -1.23 -23.61 5.04
N LEU A 237 -0.79 -22.47 5.55
CA LEU A 237 -1.67 -21.38 5.93
C LEU A 237 -2.51 -20.86 4.75
N LEU A 238 -1.87 -20.65 3.61
CA LEU A 238 -2.54 -20.22 2.37
C LEU A 238 -3.54 -21.24 1.86
N MET A 239 -3.22 -22.53 1.93
CA MET A 239 -4.13 -23.62 1.55
C MET A 239 -5.35 -23.73 2.48
N ALA A 240 -5.19 -23.37 3.75
CA ALA A 240 -6.29 -23.31 4.73
C ALA A 240 -7.17 -22.05 4.57
N MET A 241 -6.71 -21.04 3.87
CA MET A 241 -7.49 -19.87 3.51
C MET A 241 -8.39 -20.24 2.32
N GLU A 242 -9.71 -20.32 2.52
CA GLU A 242 -10.70 -20.73 1.51
C GLU A 242 -10.71 -19.88 0.22
N SER A 243 -10.12 -18.70 0.26
CA SER A 243 -9.87 -17.83 -0.90
C SER A 243 -8.54 -17.12 -0.71
N GLY A 244 -7.66 -17.19 -1.71
CA GLY A 244 -6.41 -16.42 -1.71
C GLY A 244 -6.70 -14.93 -1.58
N ASN A 245 -6.66 -14.38 -0.38
CA ASN A 245 -6.87 -12.98 -0.12
C ASN A 245 -5.56 -12.33 0.34
N ILE A 246 -5.04 -11.43 -0.48
CA ILE A 246 -3.77 -10.73 -0.24
C ILE A 246 -3.79 -10.02 1.11
N ASP A 247 -4.88 -9.34 1.47
CA ASP A 247 -4.97 -8.59 2.74
C ASP A 247 -4.88 -9.53 3.96
N ARG A 248 -5.58 -10.66 3.91
CA ARG A 248 -5.53 -11.66 4.99
C ARG A 248 -4.16 -12.28 5.11
N MET A 249 -3.52 -12.57 3.98
CA MET A 249 -2.17 -13.12 3.95
C MET A 249 -1.16 -12.11 4.49
N LEU A 250 -1.19 -10.85 4.04
CA LEU A 250 -0.29 -9.80 4.55
C LEU A 250 -0.48 -9.58 6.05
N LYS A 251 -1.73 -9.58 6.54
CA LYS A 251 -2.03 -9.50 7.98
C LYS A 251 -1.42 -10.66 8.76
N ALA A 252 -1.53 -11.89 8.26
CA ALA A 252 -0.91 -13.05 8.91
C ALA A 252 0.63 -12.95 8.91
N CYS A 253 1.22 -12.38 7.85
CA CYS A 253 2.65 -12.09 7.81
C CYS A 253 3.03 -11.03 8.86
N ASP A 254 2.24 -9.96 9.04
CA ASP A 254 2.47 -8.94 10.07
C ASP A 254 2.42 -9.54 11.46
N GLU A 255 1.43 -10.39 11.76
CA GLU A 255 1.30 -11.08 13.05
C GLU A 255 2.51 -11.98 13.31
N ALA A 256 3.00 -12.71 12.30
CA ALA A 256 4.20 -13.54 12.43
C ALA A 256 5.46 -12.70 12.68
N MET A 257 5.62 -11.57 11.98
CA MET A 257 6.75 -10.65 12.19
C MET A 257 6.76 -10.06 13.60
N LEU A 258 5.60 -9.68 14.13
CA LEU A 258 5.46 -9.21 15.52
C LEU A 258 5.86 -10.28 16.53
N LYS A 259 5.40 -11.52 16.36
CA LYS A 259 5.79 -12.65 17.23
C LYS A 259 7.27 -12.94 17.16
N CYS A 260 7.88 -12.85 15.98
CA CYS A 260 9.33 -12.96 15.80
C CYS A 260 10.06 -11.87 16.60
N ASP A 261 9.66 -10.62 16.48
CA ASP A 261 10.26 -9.50 17.21
C ASP A 261 10.14 -9.70 18.73
N ASP A 262 8.99 -10.12 19.23
CA ASP A 262 8.77 -10.38 20.66
C ASP A 262 9.62 -11.57 21.15
N ARG A 263 9.70 -12.66 20.38
CA ARG A 263 10.54 -13.82 20.67
C ARG A 263 12.01 -13.46 20.73
N GLU A 264 12.49 -12.66 19.81
CA GLU A 264 13.88 -12.23 19.76
C GLU A 264 14.21 -11.22 20.87
N LYS A 265 13.33 -10.28 21.17
CA LYS A 265 13.47 -9.36 22.32
C LYS A 265 13.58 -10.12 23.65
N ALA A 266 12.77 -11.15 23.85
CA ALA A 266 12.84 -11.99 25.04
C ALA A 266 14.19 -12.70 25.21
N LYS A 267 14.94 -12.91 24.10
CA LYS A 267 16.31 -13.48 24.09
C LYS A 267 17.40 -12.42 24.14
N GLY A 268 17.06 -11.12 24.26
CA GLY A 268 18.01 -10.01 24.18
C GLY A 268 18.60 -9.84 22.76
N SER A 269 17.91 -10.30 21.74
CA SER A 269 18.30 -10.26 20.32
C SER A 269 17.41 -9.33 19.52
N SER A 270 17.90 -8.83 18.41
CA SER A 270 17.14 -8.06 17.41
C SER A 270 17.15 -8.74 16.03
N ARG A 271 17.35 -10.06 15.99
CA ARG A 271 17.39 -10.82 14.75
C ARG A 271 16.02 -10.85 14.09
N LYS A 272 15.94 -10.44 12.83
CA LYS A 272 14.75 -10.55 11.99
C LYS A 272 14.79 -11.88 11.21
N TYR A 273 14.60 -13.00 11.93
CA TYR A 273 14.59 -14.34 11.35
C TYR A 273 13.34 -15.09 11.78
N LEU A 274 12.40 -15.26 10.84
CA LEU A 274 11.13 -15.94 11.06
C LEU A 274 11.32 -17.45 11.20
N LEU A 275 10.57 -18.03 12.09
CA LEU A 275 10.46 -19.47 12.31
C LEU A 275 9.02 -19.93 12.12
N SER A 276 8.80 -21.22 11.85
CA SER A 276 7.47 -21.80 11.70
C SER A 276 6.56 -21.58 12.94
N GLU A 277 7.14 -21.44 14.13
CA GLU A 277 6.41 -21.17 15.36
C GLU A 277 5.80 -19.77 15.43
N ASP A 278 6.37 -18.79 14.70
CA ASP A 278 5.84 -17.42 14.66
C ASP A 278 4.49 -17.33 13.93
N PHE A 279 4.12 -18.37 13.17
CA PHE A 279 2.86 -18.48 12.43
C PHE A 279 1.75 -19.25 13.21
N LYS A 280 2.01 -19.67 14.41
CA LYS A 280 1.04 -20.33 15.30
C LYS A 280 0.42 -19.29 16.23
#